data_3fa96054a6001996148b5467a14c6b69
#
_entry.id   3fa96054a6001996148b5467a14c6b69
#
_cell.length_a   1.000
_cell.length_b   1.000
_cell.length_c   1.000
_cell.angle_alpha   90.00
_cell.angle_beta   90.00
_cell.angle_gamma   90.00
#
_symmetry.space_group_name_H-M   'P 1'
#
loop_
_entity.id
_entity.type
_entity.pdbx_description
1 polymer ?
#
loop_
_entity_poly.entity_id
_entity_poly.type
_entity_poly.pdbx_seq_one_letter_code
_entity_poly.pdbx_strand_id
1 'polypeptide(L)'
;GQLRHFVLFRTLQVLGAYGFRGYFEKKPHFIQSVPFAIENLRQLLKEDYPEYPYLSHVLRELTELKQFSDDLKKRTLEVRIVSFAYKKGIPNDPTGNGGGFVFDCRAINNPGKYERYNHFTGLDEPVIRFLEEDGEITHFLEHVFTIVDASVKRYMDRGFTNLMICFGCTGGQ
;
A
#
# COMPACT_ATOMS: atom_id res chain seq x y z
N GLY A 1 6.35 29.72 14.46
CA GLY A 1 5.21 30.42 13.90
C GLY A 1 4.88 30.08 12.46
N GLN A 2 5.58 30.62 11.47
CA GLN A 2 5.17 30.57 10.05
C GLN A 2 5.06 29.16 9.45
N LEU A 3 5.94 28.23 9.81
CA LEU A 3 5.90 26.85 9.31
C LEU A 3 4.58 26.14 9.67
N ARG A 4 4.07 26.38 10.86
CA ARG A 4 2.84 25.76 11.36
C ARG A 4 1.59 26.21 10.56
N HIS A 5 1.48 27.49 10.27
CA HIS A 5 0.42 28.02 9.42
C HIS A 5 0.50 27.47 7.99
N PHE A 6 1.72 27.36 7.47
CA PHE A 6 1.93 26.74 6.16
C PHE A 6 1.46 25.27 6.13
N VAL A 7 1.78 24.49 7.17
CA VAL A 7 1.36 23.09 7.27
C VAL A 7 -0.16 22.97 7.38
N LEU A 8 -0.82 23.83 8.18
CA LEU A 8 -2.28 23.87 8.26
C LEU A 8 -2.90 24.17 6.90
N PHE A 9 -2.42 25.22 6.23
CA PHE A 9 -2.93 25.63 4.92
C PHE A 9 -2.76 24.53 3.88
N ARG A 10 -1.60 23.86 3.88
CA ARG A 10 -1.31 22.74 3.00
C ARG A 10 -2.22 21.53 3.28
N THR A 11 -2.51 21.25 4.53
CA THR A 11 -3.43 20.18 4.94
C THR A 11 -4.85 20.46 4.44
N LEU A 12 -5.33 21.69 4.58
CA LEU A 12 -6.64 22.09 4.08
C LEU A 12 -6.73 22.03 2.55
N GLN A 13 -5.68 22.43 1.86
CA GLN A 13 -5.59 22.34 0.40
C GLN A 13 -5.67 20.87 -0.08
N VAL A 14 -4.95 19.97 0.59
CA VAL A 14 -4.95 18.54 0.28
C VAL A 14 -6.34 17.94 0.56
N LEU A 15 -6.96 18.29 1.70
CA LEU A 15 -8.30 17.83 2.07
C LEU A 15 -9.34 18.29 1.06
N GLY A 16 -9.27 19.54 0.60
CA GLY A 16 -10.15 20.09 -0.44
C GLY A 16 -9.97 19.35 -1.77
N ALA A 17 -8.71 19.05 -2.17
CA ALA A 17 -8.43 18.29 -3.38
C ALA A 17 -8.97 16.85 -3.30
N TYR A 18 -8.85 16.19 -2.16
CA TYR A 18 -9.40 14.85 -1.95
C TYR A 18 -10.93 14.86 -1.97
N GLY A 19 -11.56 15.85 -1.34
CA GLY A 19 -13.00 16.02 -1.38
C GLY A 19 -13.50 16.22 -2.81
N PHE A 20 -12.92 17.16 -3.53
CA PHE A 20 -13.30 17.44 -4.92
C PHE A 20 -13.13 16.21 -5.83
N ARG A 21 -11.95 15.62 -5.85
CA ARG A 21 -11.66 14.46 -6.71
C ARG A 21 -12.42 13.21 -6.30
N GLY A 22 -12.66 13.02 -5.01
CA GLY A 22 -13.39 11.87 -4.50
C GLY A 22 -14.89 11.96 -4.78
N TYR A 23 -15.54 13.00 -4.29
CA TYR A 23 -16.99 13.12 -4.35
C TYR A 23 -17.49 13.68 -5.68
N PHE A 24 -16.80 14.66 -6.26
CA PHE A 24 -17.22 15.30 -7.53
C PHE A 24 -16.72 14.53 -8.75
N GLU A 25 -15.42 14.23 -8.84
CA GLU A 25 -14.86 13.44 -9.94
C GLU A 25 -15.11 11.92 -9.77
N LYS A 26 -15.72 11.49 -8.67
CA LYS A 26 -16.06 10.09 -8.34
C LYS A 26 -14.85 9.14 -8.38
N LYS A 27 -13.70 9.60 -7.92
CA LYS A 27 -12.47 8.80 -7.85
C LYS A 27 -12.34 8.16 -6.46
N PRO A 28 -12.63 6.84 -6.29
CA PRO A 28 -12.75 6.20 -4.96
C PRO A 28 -11.49 6.31 -4.09
N HIS A 29 -10.30 6.24 -4.68
CA HIS A 29 -9.04 6.33 -3.95
C HIS A 29 -8.83 7.68 -3.24
N PHE A 30 -9.41 8.77 -3.77
CA PHE A 30 -9.37 10.06 -3.06
C PHE A 30 -10.33 10.08 -1.87
N ILE A 31 -11.53 9.48 -1.98
CA ILE A 31 -12.45 9.32 -0.86
C ILE A 31 -11.77 8.53 0.26
N GLN A 32 -11.06 7.48 -0.09
CA GLN A 32 -10.30 6.67 0.86
C GLN A 32 -9.20 7.45 1.60
N SER A 33 -8.70 8.52 1.01
CA SER A 33 -7.65 9.36 1.62
C SER A 33 -8.19 10.45 2.55
N VAL A 34 -9.49 10.78 2.46
CA VAL A 34 -10.12 11.84 3.28
C VAL A 34 -9.96 11.60 4.79
N PRO A 35 -10.26 10.41 5.36
CA PRO A 35 -10.14 10.18 6.80
C PRO A 35 -8.73 10.43 7.35
N PHE A 36 -7.68 10.13 6.58
CA PHE A 36 -6.29 10.39 6.99
C PHE A 36 -5.94 11.87 6.95
N ALA A 37 -6.45 12.59 5.96
CA ALA A 37 -6.31 14.05 5.94
C ALA A 37 -7.03 14.70 7.12
N ILE A 38 -8.19 14.17 7.52
CA ILE A 38 -8.93 14.58 8.72
C ILE A 38 -8.13 14.27 9.99
N GLU A 39 -7.52 13.10 10.11
CA GLU A 39 -6.68 12.76 11.28
C GLU A 39 -5.44 13.67 11.36
N ASN A 40 -4.78 13.94 10.25
CA ASN A 40 -3.68 14.91 10.22
C ASN A 40 -4.14 16.31 10.66
N LEU A 41 -5.33 16.73 10.22
CA LEU A 41 -5.92 18.00 10.65
C LEU A 41 -6.22 17.99 12.16
N ARG A 42 -6.78 16.90 12.70
CA ARG A 42 -7.01 16.71 14.14
C ARG A 42 -5.74 16.87 14.96
N GLN A 43 -4.62 16.26 14.49
CA GLN A 43 -3.34 16.38 15.17
C GLN A 43 -2.81 17.83 15.16
N LEU A 44 -2.95 18.56 14.06
CA LEU A 44 -2.56 19.96 13.97
C LEU A 44 -3.39 20.87 14.89
N LEU A 45 -4.68 20.57 15.07
CA LEU A 45 -5.60 21.34 15.91
C LEU A 45 -5.50 21.03 17.41
N LYS A 46 -4.62 20.12 17.85
CA LYS A 46 -4.30 19.93 19.27
C LYS A 46 -3.69 21.18 19.89
N GLU A 47 -3.01 21.96 19.09
CA GLU A 47 -2.49 23.25 19.46
C GLU A 47 -3.44 24.35 18.95
N ASP A 48 -3.53 25.45 19.70
CA ASP A 48 -4.40 26.56 19.32
C ASP A 48 -3.81 27.44 18.21
N TYR A 49 -4.70 28.01 17.42
CA TYR A 49 -4.40 29.06 16.43
C TYR A 49 -5.15 30.34 16.83
N PRO A 50 -4.59 31.13 17.76
CA PRO A 50 -5.26 32.30 18.33
C PRO A 50 -5.57 33.37 17.27
N GLU A 51 -4.85 33.35 16.15
CA GLU A 51 -5.08 34.27 15.02
C GLU A 51 -6.35 33.91 14.23
N TYR A 52 -6.82 32.65 14.36
CA TYR A 52 -7.98 32.13 13.59
C TYR A 52 -8.95 31.34 14.49
N PRO A 53 -9.53 31.95 15.55
CA PRO A 53 -10.31 31.20 16.54
C PRO A 53 -11.57 30.57 15.94
N TYR A 54 -12.29 31.29 15.09
CA TYR A 54 -13.48 30.78 14.44
C TYR A 54 -13.19 29.65 13.46
N LEU A 55 -12.14 29.81 12.63
CA LEU A 55 -11.71 28.75 11.73
C LEU A 55 -11.30 27.49 12.49
N SER A 56 -10.54 27.63 13.56
CA SER A 56 -10.13 26.51 14.41
C SER A 56 -11.32 25.77 15.01
N HIS A 57 -12.35 26.50 15.43
CA HIS A 57 -13.59 25.91 15.95
C HIS A 57 -14.30 25.09 14.87
N VAL A 58 -14.55 25.65 13.70
CA VAL A 58 -15.20 24.96 12.58
C VAL A 58 -14.41 23.72 12.13
N LEU A 59 -13.08 23.83 12.08
CA LEU A 59 -12.23 22.71 11.69
C LEU A 59 -12.24 21.58 12.74
N ARG A 60 -12.33 21.91 14.04
CA ARG A 60 -12.49 20.88 15.09
C ARG A 60 -13.83 20.17 14.93
N GLU A 61 -14.92 20.89 14.75
CA GLU A 61 -16.23 20.28 14.48
C GLU A 61 -16.19 19.36 13.25
N LEU A 62 -15.52 19.79 12.17
CA LEU A 62 -15.33 18.97 10.98
C LEU A 62 -14.62 17.64 11.31
N THR A 63 -13.60 17.67 12.16
CA THR A 63 -12.86 16.46 12.52
C THR A 63 -13.66 15.48 13.39
N GLU A 64 -14.72 15.94 14.06
CA GLU A 64 -15.57 15.11 14.94
C GLU A 64 -16.78 14.51 14.22
N LEU A 65 -16.96 14.77 12.92
CA LEU A 65 -18.07 14.20 12.17
C LEU A 65 -17.96 12.67 12.12
N LYS A 66 -19.05 11.99 12.50
CA LYS A 66 -19.12 10.51 12.60
C LYS A 66 -18.66 9.81 11.33
N GLN A 67 -18.99 10.37 10.16
CA GLN A 67 -18.58 9.82 8.87
C GLN A 67 -17.08 9.68 8.69
N PHE A 68 -16.24 10.40 9.45
CA PHE A 68 -14.78 10.31 9.38
C PHE A 68 -14.18 9.48 10.51
N SER A 69 -14.92 9.25 11.62
CA SER A 69 -14.43 8.48 12.76
C SER A 69 -14.58 6.97 12.59
N ASP A 70 -15.68 6.52 11.97
CA ASP A 70 -15.97 5.10 11.80
C ASP A 70 -15.14 4.43 10.68
N ASP A 71 -14.75 5.21 9.68
CA ASP A 71 -14.00 4.72 8.54
C ASP A 71 -12.53 4.38 8.87
N LEU A 72 -11.92 5.06 9.83
CA LEU A 72 -10.53 4.79 10.25
C LEU A 72 -10.37 3.47 11.00
N LYS A 73 -11.40 3.09 11.77
CA LYS A 73 -11.38 1.85 12.58
C LYS A 73 -11.55 0.57 11.77
N LYS A 74 -12.06 0.67 10.53
CA LYS A 74 -12.42 -0.48 9.68
C LYS A 74 -11.44 -0.78 8.56
N ARG A 75 -10.40 0.03 8.37
CA ARG A 75 -9.50 -0.13 7.21
C ARG A 75 -8.28 -0.96 7.58
N THR A 76 -8.29 -2.18 7.11
CA THR A 76 -7.11 -3.05 7.08
C THR A 76 -6.44 -2.95 5.71
N LEU A 77 -5.11 -2.94 5.69
CA LEU A 77 -4.34 -3.08 4.46
C LEU A 77 -4.48 -4.52 3.96
N GLU A 78 -5.02 -4.71 2.77
CA GLU A 78 -4.98 -5.98 2.05
C GLU A 78 -3.68 -6.04 1.25
N VAL A 79 -2.83 -7.01 1.56
CA VAL A 79 -1.62 -7.30 0.79
C VAL A 79 -1.93 -8.51 -0.10
N ARG A 80 -2.00 -8.29 -1.41
CA ARG A 80 -2.26 -9.35 -2.39
C ARG A 80 -0.94 -9.84 -2.98
N ILE A 81 -0.64 -11.11 -2.78
CA ILE A 81 0.54 -11.77 -3.34
C ILE A 81 0.11 -12.57 -4.57
N VAL A 82 0.79 -12.36 -5.71
CA VAL A 82 0.47 -12.98 -6.99
C VAL A 82 1.73 -13.56 -7.61
N SER A 83 1.69 -14.83 -7.99
CA SER A 83 2.70 -15.43 -8.86
C SER A 83 2.26 -15.36 -10.33
N PHE A 84 3.18 -15.08 -11.25
CA PHE A 84 2.86 -15.00 -12.67
C PHE A 84 4.01 -15.45 -13.57
N ALA A 85 3.66 -15.78 -14.81
CA ALA A 85 4.63 -16.05 -15.86
C ALA A 85 4.81 -14.81 -16.74
N TYR A 86 6.03 -14.34 -16.95
CA TYR A 86 6.30 -13.19 -17.83
C TYR A 86 5.75 -13.36 -19.25
N LYS A 87 5.66 -14.61 -19.74
CA LYS A 87 5.04 -14.93 -21.04
C LYS A 87 3.55 -14.54 -21.13
N LYS A 88 2.87 -14.45 -19.98
CA LYS A 88 1.45 -14.05 -19.89
C LYS A 88 1.26 -12.57 -19.59
N GLY A 89 2.35 -11.85 -19.38
CA GLY A 89 2.34 -10.44 -18.98
C GLY A 89 2.25 -10.24 -17.47
N ILE A 90 2.49 -9.01 -17.05
CA ILE A 90 2.38 -8.59 -15.65
C ILE A 90 0.90 -8.49 -15.28
N PRO A 91 0.46 -9.06 -14.14
CA PRO A 91 -0.93 -8.97 -13.70
C PRO A 91 -1.39 -7.53 -13.51
N ASN A 92 -2.61 -7.25 -13.94
CA ASN A 92 -3.24 -5.96 -13.67
C ASN A 92 -3.71 -5.88 -12.21
N ASP A 93 -3.60 -4.69 -11.62
CA ASP A 93 -4.18 -4.42 -10.32
C ASP A 93 -5.70 -4.19 -10.45
N PRO A 94 -6.54 -5.08 -9.89
CA PRO A 94 -8.00 -4.95 -9.98
C PRO A 94 -8.55 -3.81 -9.10
N THR A 95 -7.74 -3.26 -8.19
CA THR A 95 -8.18 -2.17 -7.30
C THR A 95 -8.12 -0.80 -7.96
N GLY A 96 -7.47 -0.69 -9.12
CA GLY A 96 -7.28 0.58 -9.83
C GLY A 96 -6.24 1.52 -9.20
N ASN A 97 -5.50 1.05 -8.19
CA ASN A 97 -4.46 1.85 -7.52
C ASN A 97 -3.11 1.85 -8.25
N GLY A 98 -3.01 1.15 -9.38
CA GLY A 98 -1.82 1.13 -10.23
C GLY A 98 -0.79 0.06 -9.87
N GLY A 99 -1.13 -0.91 -9.01
CA GLY A 99 -0.30 -2.08 -8.73
C GLY A 99 0.52 -1.98 -7.43
N GLY A 100 1.80 -2.29 -7.52
CA GLY A 100 2.70 -2.38 -6.38
C GLY A 100 4.07 -2.89 -6.80
N PHE A 101 4.58 -3.90 -6.11
CA PHE A 101 5.86 -4.50 -6.44
C PHE A 101 5.74 -5.58 -7.52
N VAL A 102 6.73 -5.63 -8.40
CA VAL A 102 6.93 -6.71 -9.36
C VAL A 102 8.36 -7.19 -9.22
N PHE A 103 8.55 -8.35 -8.63
CA PHE A 103 9.87 -8.98 -8.44
C PHE A 103 10.13 -10.01 -9.54
N ASP A 104 11.30 -9.91 -10.14
CA ASP A 104 11.76 -10.84 -11.17
C ASP A 104 12.51 -12.00 -10.52
N CYS A 105 11.90 -13.18 -10.53
CA CYS A 105 12.47 -14.41 -9.97
C CYS A 105 13.23 -15.24 -11.01
N ARG A 106 13.43 -14.74 -12.25
CA ARG A 106 14.11 -15.51 -13.31
C ARG A 106 15.59 -15.73 -13.08
N ALA A 107 16.21 -14.89 -12.21
CA ALA A 107 17.61 -15.07 -11.84
C ALA A 107 17.81 -16.21 -10.83
N ILE A 108 16.77 -16.58 -10.07
CA ILE A 108 16.84 -17.67 -9.09
C ILE A 108 16.94 -19.01 -9.82
N ASN A 109 17.73 -19.92 -9.27
CA ASN A 109 17.91 -21.24 -9.84
C ASN A 109 16.57 -21.98 -9.95
N ASN A 110 16.19 -22.30 -11.18
CA ASN A 110 14.88 -22.87 -11.47
C ASN A 110 14.92 -24.40 -11.47
N PRO A 111 14.24 -25.10 -10.53
CA PRO A 111 14.18 -26.56 -10.52
C PRO A 111 13.60 -27.16 -11.80
N GLY A 112 12.74 -26.45 -12.52
CA GLY A 112 12.20 -26.88 -13.81
C GLY A 112 13.21 -27.06 -14.93
N LYS A 113 14.49 -26.69 -14.74
CA LYS A 113 15.58 -27.03 -15.65
C LYS A 113 16.05 -28.48 -15.53
N TYR A 114 15.66 -29.17 -14.46
CA TYR A 114 16.11 -30.53 -14.16
C TYR A 114 14.96 -31.50 -14.35
N GLU A 115 15.16 -32.53 -15.15
CA GLU A 115 14.13 -33.51 -15.53
C GLU A 115 13.46 -34.16 -14.31
N ARG A 116 14.21 -34.39 -13.23
CA ARG A 116 13.69 -34.97 -11.98
C ARG A 116 12.60 -34.14 -11.30
N TYR A 117 12.47 -32.85 -11.63
CA TYR A 117 11.48 -31.95 -11.04
C TYR A 117 10.33 -31.58 -12.00
N ASN A 118 10.36 -32.06 -13.27
CA ASN A 118 9.38 -31.68 -14.29
C ASN A 118 7.92 -32.05 -13.95
N HIS A 119 7.73 -32.97 -13.02
CA HIS A 119 6.40 -33.44 -12.59
C HIS A 119 5.91 -32.76 -11.32
N PHE A 120 6.71 -31.88 -10.74
CA PHE A 120 6.41 -31.19 -9.49
C PHE A 120 6.05 -29.74 -9.72
N THR A 121 5.24 -29.20 -8.82
CA THR A 121 4.89 -27.78 -8.73
C THR A 121 5.75 -27.10 -7.67
N GLY A 122 5.71 -25.75 -7.60
CA GLY A 122 6.41 -24.99 -6.56
C GLY A 122 5.93 -25.24 -5.12
N LEU A 123 4.81 -25.97 -4.95
CA LEU A 123 4.27 -26.33 -3.64
C LEU A 123 4.67 -27.74 -3.18
N ASP A 124 5.36 -28.52 -4.04
CA ASP A 124 5.76 -29.86 -3.71
C ASP A 124 7.09 -29.86 -2.94
N GLU A 125 7.14 -30.69 -1.89
CA GLU A 125 8.27 -30.78 -0.96
C GLU A 125 9.67 -30.92 -1.65
N PRO A 126 9.84 -31.73 -2.72
CA PRO A 126 11.13 -31.84 -3.40
C PRO A 126 11.61 -30.53 -4.02
N VAL A 127 10.67 -29.70 -4.51
CA VAL A 127 10.96 -28.38 -5.10
C VAL A 127 11.26 -27.36 -4.01
N ILE A 128 10.49 -27.37 -2.92
CA ILE A 128 10.73 -26.49 -1.77
C ILE A 128 12.13 -26.72 -1.22
N ARG A 129 12.49 -27.99 -0.94
CA ARG A 129 13.83 -28.34 -0.45
C ARG A 129 14.94 -27.92 -1.39
N PHE A 130 14.78 -28.15 -2.68
CA PHE A 130 15.78 -27.72 -3.67
C PHE A 130 16.06 -26.22 -3.59
N LEU A 131 15.01 -25.41 -3.51
CA LEU A 131 15.12 -23.96 -3.45
C LEU A 131 15.74 -23.47 -2.11
N GLU A 132 15.41 -24.13 -1.01
CA GLU A 132 15.95 -23.81 0.32
C GLU A 132 17.43 -24.20 0.45
N GLU A 133 17.81 -25.38 -0.03
CA GLU A 133 19.17 -25.89 0.02
C GLU A 133 20.14 -25.07 -0.84
N ASP A 134 19.68 -24.56 -1.97
CA ASP A 134 20.45 -23.68 -2.86
C ASP A 134 20.74 -22.30 -2.22
N GLY A 135 19.84 -21.85 -1.34
CA GLY A 135 19.99 -20.63 -0.56
C GLY A 135 19.69 -19.32 -1.32
N GLU A 136 19.66 -19.35 -2.65
CA GLU A 136 19.37 -18.15 -3.46
C GLU A 136 17.98 -17.57 -3.17
N ILE A 137 16.97 -18.42 -2.99
CA ILE A 137 15.62 -17.99 -2.68
C ILE A 137 15.54 -17.32 -1.31
N THR A 138 16.23 -17.85 -0.32
CA THR A 138 16.27 -17.31 1.03
C THR A 138 16.86 -15.90 1.04
N HIS A 139 18.02 -15.75 0.40
CA HIS A 139 18.68 -14.46 0.27
C HIS A 139 17.83 -13.43 -0.50
N PHE A 140 17.20 -13.85 -1.58
CA PHE A 140 16.27 -13.01 -2.33
C PHE A 140 15.09 -12.54 -1.46
N LEU A 141 14.46 -13.46 -0.72
CA LEU A 141 13.31 -13.13 0.13
C LEU A 141 13.67 -12.19 1.28
N GLU A 142 14.86 -12.30 1.88
CA GLU A 142 15.34 -11.36 2.90
C GLU A 142 15.32 -9.90 2.40
N HIS A 143 15.80 -9.69 1.17
CA HIS A 143 15.79 -8.36 0.55
C HIS A 143 14.38 -7.90 0.19
N VAL A 144 13.55 -8.81 -0.34
CA VAL A 144 12.14 -8.53 -0.65
C VAL A 144 11.40 -8.11 0.62
N PHE A 145 11.53 -8.86 1.73
CA PHE A 145 10.88 -8.52 2.99
C PHE A 145 11.33 -7.16 3.52
N THR A 146 12.63 -6.86 3.44
CA THR A 146 13.14 -5.55 3.87
C THR A 146 12.45 -4.39 3.15
N ILE A 147 12.29 -4.49 1.83
CA ILE A 147 11.66 -3.45 1.01
C ILE A 147 10.15 -3.41 1.23
N VAL A 148 9.52 -4.58 1.23
CA VAL A 148 8.06 -4.71 1.36
C VAL A 148 7.56 -4.27 2.72
N ASP A 149 8.22 -4.69 3.81
CA ASP A 149 7.82 -4.35 5.17
C ASP A 149 7.89 -2.84 5.44
N ALA A 150 8.93 -2.18 4.93
CA ALA A 150 9.02 -0.73 4.99
C ALA A 150 7.84 -0.05 4.28
N SER A 151 7.41 -0.60 3.14
CA SER A 151 6.26 -0.09 2.38
C SER A 151 4.94 -0.42 3.04
N VAL A 152 4.75 -1.64 3.56
CA VAL A 152 3.56 -2.05 4.31
C VAL A 152 3.36 -1.14 5.51
N LYS A 153 4.40 -0.93 6.32
CA LYS A 153 4.34 -0.01 7.45
C LYS A 153 3.92 1.39 7.01
N ARG A 154 4.52 1.90 5.95
CA ARG A 154 4.20 3.24 5.45
C ARG A 154 2.80 3.33 4.85
N TYR A 155 2.31 2.26 4.22
CA TYR A 155 0.94 2.17 3.70
C TYR A 155 -0.08 2.16 4.84
N MET A 156 0.19 1.39 5.91
CA MET A 156 -0.64 1.37 7.11
C MET A 156 -0.68 2.75 7.77
N ASP A 157 0.47 3.41 7.97
CA ASP A 157 0.56 4.75 8.54
C ASP A 157 -0.21 5.80 7.74
N ARG A 158 -0.28 5.63 6.41
CA ARG A 158 -1.01 6.51 5.50
C ARG A 158 -2.43 6.04 5.20
N GLY A 159 -2.80 4.85 5.70
CA GLY A 159 -4.09 4.24 5.54
C GLY A 159 -4.47 3.84 4.13
N PHE A 160 -3.51 3.46 3.36
CA PHE A 160 -3.79 2.75 2.12
C PHE A 160 -4.42 1.39 2.44
N THR A 161 -5.29 0.94 1.56
CA THR A 161 -6.08 -0.28 1.79
C THR A 161 -5.62 -1.45 0.93
N ASN A 162 -4.79 -1.21 -0.07
CA ASN A 162 -4.37 -2.25 -1.01
C ASN A 162 -2.90 -2.09 -1.38
N LEU A 163 -2.20 -3.23 -1.41
CA LEU A 163 -0.84 -3.35 -1.94
C LEU A 163 -0.75 -4.67 -2.70
N MET A 164 -0.36 -4.65 -3.96
CA MET A 164 -0.14 -5.84 -4.75
C MET A 164 1.36 -6.15 -4.85
N ILE A 165 1.74 -7.41 -4.66
CA ILE A 165 3.11 -7.89 -4.75
C ILE A 165 3.13 -9.06 -5.72
N CYS A 166 3.82 -8.89 -6.84
CA CYS A 166 3.89 -9.89 -7.89
C CYS A 166 5.27 -10.52 -7.95
N PHE A 167 5.32 -11.85 -8.07
CA PHE A 167 6.54 -12.62 -8.28
C PHE A 167 6.47 -13.28 -9.65
N GLY A 168 7.39 -12.90 -10.55
CA GLY A 168 7.38 -13.34 -11.93
C GLY A 168 8.51 -14.35 -12.25
N CYS A 169 8.14 -15.45 -12.89
CA CYS A 169 9.10 -16.42 -13.43
C CYS A 169 8.95 -16.57 -14.96
N THR A 170 9.80 -17.39 -15.58
CA THR A 170 9.80 -17.59 -17.05
C THR A 170 8.57 -18.35 -17.53
N GLY A 171 8.18 -19.39 -16.81
CA GLY A 171 7.03 -20.23 -17.13
C GLY A 171 6.35 -20.69 -15.87
N GLY A 172 5.05 -20.42 -15.73
CA GLY A 172 4.25 -21.05 -14.69
C GLY A 172 3.75 -22.39 -15.18
N GLN A 173 3.83 -23.39 -14.35
CA GLN A 173 2.97 -24.56 -14.42
C GLN A 173 1.71 -24.23 -13.62
#